data_f477fbe322a289250ae71aa78ee911a0
#
_entry.id   f477fbe322a289250ae71aa78ee911a0
#
_cell.length_a   1.000
_cell.length_b   1.000
_cell.length_c   1.000
_cell.angle_alpha   90.00
_cell.angle_beta   90.00
_cell.angle_gamma   90.00
#
_symmetry.space_group_name_H-M   'P 1'
#
loop_
_entity.id
_entity.type
_entity.pdbx_description
1 polymer ?
#
loop_
_entity_poly.entity_id
_entity_poly.type
_entity_poly.pdbx_seq_one_letter_code
_entity_poly.pdbx_strand_id
1 'polypeptide(L)'
;YEIVFGDGSSDVCSSDLAIYTAKNRPTLKAIPVLIGETTQLQELVAALPPQAERLIQSYWPGPLTLVLPKNPSLPPELTPYPGLAVRMPNHPVALALLRAAGPLAVTSANISERENPQDAGEVRAQLEGRVDLILDGGKLRGGMASTIIDCMGAEPKLLREGPISFQDILALWAAE
;
A
#
# COMPACT_ATOMS: atom_id res chain seq x y z
N TYR A 1 10.04 -4.67 -6.00
CA TYR A 1 10.14 -5.13 -4.60
C TYR A 1 9.48 -4.10 -3.69
N GLU A 2 8.57 -4.56 -2.87
CA GLU A 2 7.98 -3.78 -1.78
C GLU A 2 8.62 -4.26 -0.49
N ILE A 3 9.11 -3.34 0.34
CA ILE A 3 9.63 -3.66 1.66
C ILE A 3 8.46 -3.69 2.61
N VAL A 4 8.35 -4.81 3.30
CA VAL A 4 7.39 -4.98 4.37
C VAL A 4 8.17 -4.89 5.68
N PHE A 5 7.81 -3.95 6.54
CA PHE A 5 8.30 -3.89 7.89
C PHE A 5 7.20 -4.37 8.82
N GLY A 6 7.47 -5.44 9.54
CA GLY A 6 6.66 -5.93 10.64
C GLY A 6 7.59 -6.64 11.60
N ASP A 7 7.53 -6.31 12.87
CA ASP A 7 8.32 -6.96 13.93
C ASP A 7 7.61 -8.19 14.53
N GLY A 8 6.50 -8.61 13.90
CA GLY A 8 5.69 -9.74 14.41
C GLY A 8 4.92 -9.42 15.69
N SER A 9 4.98 -8.20 16.20
CA SER A 9 4.11 -7.70 17.24
C SER A 9 2.82 -7.18 16.61
N SER A 10 1.70 -7.33 17.30
CA SER A 10 0.40 -6.73 16.90
C SER A 10 0.39 -5.19 16.97
N ASP A 11 1.53 -4.58 17.30
CA ASP A 11 1.72 -3.14 17.38
C ASP A 11 2.29 -2.59 16.07
N VAL A 12 1.42 -2.08 15.24
CA VAL A 12 1.74 -1.35 13.99
C VAL A 12 2.65 -0.14 14.27
N CYS A 13 2.72 0.34 15.50
CA CYS A 13 3.38 1.60 15.88
C CYS A 13 4.91 1.62 15.80
N SER A 14 5.61 0.55 16.14
CA SER A 14 7.09 0.57 16.18
C SER A 14 7.73 0.37 14.82
N SER A 15 7.09 -0.43 13.97
CA SER A 15 7.56 -0.72 12.61
C SER A 15 7.44 0.46 11.65
N ASP A 16 6.43 1.33 11.83
CA ASP A 16 6.17 2.47 10.94
C ASP A 16 7.28 3.52 11.02
N LEU A 17 7.80 3.78 12.22
CA LEU A 17 8.94 4.69 12.42
C LEU A 17 10.24 4.12 11.81
N ALA A 18 10.41 2.80 11.82
CA ALA A 18 11.58 2.14 11.21
C ALA A 18 11.63 2.36 9.68
N ILE A 19 10.49 2.38 8.99
CA ILE A 19 10.41 2.68 7.54
C ILE A 19 10.97 4.08 7.23
N TYR A 20 10.60 5.09 8.02
CA TYR A 20 11.07 6.45 7.80
C TYR A 20 12.58 6.55 7.98
N THR A 21 13.12 5.91 9.00
CA THR A 21 14.57 5.89 9.30
C THR A 21 15.34 5.11 8.24
N ALA A 22 14.91 3.88 7.92
CA ALA A 22 15.59 3.01 6.94
C ALA A 22 15.70 3.66 5.55
N LYS A 23 14.70 4.43 5.16
CA LYS A 23 14.59 5.04 3.83
C LYS A 23 15.02 6.50 3.77
N ASN A 24 15.34 7.15 4.88
CA ASN A 24 15.46 8.61 4.96
C ASN A 24 14.19 9.31 4.41
N ARG A 25 13.01 8.78 4.75
CA ARG A 25 11.73 9.25 4.22
C ARG A 25 11.19 10.40 5.07
N PRO A 26 10.70 11.50 4.46
CA PRO A 26 10.00 12.54 5.20
C PRO A 26 8.73 11.99 5.86
N THR A 27 8.50 12.30 7.14
CA THR A 27 7.36 11.81 7.94
C THR A 27 6.00 12.30 7.43
N LEU A 28 5.97 13.37 6.63
CA LEU A 28 4.75 13.86 5.98
C LEU A 28 4.30 13.03 4.77
N LYS A 29 5.15 12.11 4.27
CA LYS A 29 4.76 11.21 3.17
C LYS A 29 4.04 10.01 3.76
N ALA A 30 2.71 9.96 3.63
CA ALA A 30 1.88 8.84 4.05
C ALA A 30 2.41 7.49 3.52
N ILE A 31 2.26 6.45 4.33
CA ILE A 31 2.64 5.08 3.95
C ILE A 31 1.36 4.30 3.63
N PRO A 32 1.26 3.70 2.45
CA PRO A 32 0.13 2.83 2.12
C PRO A 32 0.19 1.52 2.92
N VAL A 33 -0.99 0.94 3.16
CA VAL A 33 -1.14 -0.38 3.77
C VAL A 33 -1.50 -1.39 2.70
N LEU A 34 -0.81 -2.53 2.70
CA LEU A 34 -1.20 -3.68 1.89
C LEU A 34 -1.97 -4.69 2.74
N ILE A 35 -2.95 -5.33 2.11
CA ILE A 35 -3.80 -6.36 2.71
C ILE A 35 -3.76 -7.64 1.89
N GLY A 36 -3.96 -8.78 2.54
CA GLY A 36 -4.05 -10.10 1.92
C GLY A 36 -5.46 -10.57 1.65
N GLU A 37 -6.44 -9.97 2.33
CA GLU A 37 -7.87 -10.26 2.22
C GLU A 37 -8.70 -9.01 2.46
N THR A 38 -9.85 -8.89 1.80
CA THR A 38 -10.72 -7.70 1.93
C THR A 38 -11.34 -7.56 3.33
N THR A 39 -11.48 -8.64 4.07
CA THR A 39 -11.96 -8.64 5.46
C THR A 39 -11.08 -7.80 6.38
N GLN A 40 -9.79 -7.69 6.09
CA GLN A 40 -8.85 -6.87 6.86
C GLN A 40 -9.12 -5.36 6.76
N LEU A 41 -9.95 -4.91 5.79
CA LEU A 41 -10.38 -3.51 5.71
C LEU A 41 -11.15 -3.03 6.94
N GLN A 42 -11.87 -3.93 7.62
CA GLN A 42 -12.69 -3.58 8.78
C GLN A 42 -11.88 -2.97 9.93
N GLU A 43 -10.60 -3.33 10.04
CA GLU A 43 -9.69 -2.80 11.05
C GLU A 43 -9.03 -1.48 10.61
N LEU A 44 -8.93 -1.26 9.30
CA LEU A 44 -8.16 -0.17 8.71
C LEU A 44 -8.99 1.07 8.41
N VAL A 45 -10.27 0.90 8.08
CA VAL A 45 -11.11 1.99 7.60
C VAL A 45 -12.32 2.21 8.49
N ALA A 46 -12.70 3.46 8.68
CA ALA A 46 -13.87 3.83 9.48
C ALA A 46 -15.19 3.56 8.73
N ALA A 47 -15.15 3.62 7.40
CA ALA A 47 -16.28 3.33 6.52
C ALA A 47 -15.78 2.91 5.14
N LEU A 48 -16.55 2.05 4.47
CA LEU A 48 -16.31 1.67 3.08
C LEU A 48 -17.46 2.22 2.22
N PRO A 49 -17.22 3.25 1.40
CA PRO A 49 -18.24 3.74 0.48
C PRO A 49 -18.67 2.63 -0.50
N PRO A 50 -19.97 2.48 -0.81
CA PRO A 50 -20.45 1.45 -1.75
C PRO A 50 -19.78 1.51 -3.12
N GLN A 51 -19.46 2.72 -3.59
CA GLN A 51 -18.73 2.91 -4.84
C GLN A 51 -17.31 2.35 -4.78
N ALA A 52 -16.61 2.54 -3.65
CA ALA A 52 -15.28 1.98 -3.44
C ALA A 52 -15.34 0.45 -3.36
N GLU A 53 -16.39 -0.13 -2.81
CA GLU A 53 -16.59 -1.58 -2.77
C GLU A 53 -16.68 -2.18 -4.19
N ARG A 54 -17.38 -1.52 -5.13
CA ARG A 54 -17.42 -1.94 -6.55
C ARG A 54 -16.03 -1.93 -7.20
N LEU A 55 -15.22 -0.92 -6.90
CA LEU A 55 -13.84 -0.85 -7.38
C LEU A 55 -12.98 -1.98 -6.82
N ILE A 56 -13.16 -2.31 -5.54
CA ILE A 56 -12.49 -3.44 -4.88
C ILE A 56 -12.84 -4.75 -5.57
N GLN A 57 -14.13 -5.02 -5.78
CA GLN A 57 -14.61 -6.25 -6.42
C GLN A 57 -14.06 -6.41 -7.85
N SER A 58 -13.88 -5.29 -8.57
CA SER A 58 -13.42 -5.30 -9.97
C SER A 58 -11.90 -5.38 -10.13
N TYR A 59 -11.14 -4.78 -9.20
CA TYR A 59 -9.71 -4.56 -9.42
C TYR A 59 -8.79 -5.14 -8.33
N TRP A 60 -9.32 -5.73 -7.25
CA TRP A 60 -8.51 -6.41 -6.25
C TRP A 60 -8.68 -7.93 -6.32
N PRO A 61 -7.57 -8.67 -6.20
CA PRO A 61 -6.19 -8.20 -6.08
C PRO A 61 -5.67 -7.61 -7.40
N GLY A 62 -4.96 -6.45 -7.31
CA GLY A 62 -4.53 -5.78 -8.53
C GLY A 62 -3.79 -4.46 -8.34
N PRO A 63 -3.62 -3.70 -9.45
CA PRO A 63 -2.84 -2.46 -9.45
C PRO A 63 -3.69 -1.21 -9.11
N LEU A 64 -4.67 -1.34 -8.22
CA LEU A 64 -5.49 -0.23 -7.70
C LEU A 64 -5.19 0.02 -6.23
N THR A 65 -4.89 1.27 -5.89
CA THR A 65 -4.77 1.77 -4.51
C THR A 65 -5.93 2.72 -4.26
N LEU A 66 -6.68 2.51 -3.19
CA LEU A 66 -7.77 3.38 -2.77
C LEU A 66 -7.39 4.14 -1.52
N VAL A 67 -7.65 5.45 -1.50
CA VAL A 67 -7.59 6.24 -0.27
C VAL A 67 -8.98 6.27 0.34
N LEU A 68 -9.10 5.68 1.53
CA LEU A 68 -10.37 5.46 2.25
C LEU A 68 -10.33 6.17 3.61
N PRO A 69 -11.48 6.46 4.23
CA PRO A 69 -11.53 7.05 5.56
C PRO A 69 -10.78 6.18 6.58
N LYS A 70 -9.70 6.74 7.16
CA LYS A 70 -8.87 6.04 8.14
C LYS A 70 -9.66 5.73 9.41
N ASN A 71 -9.52 4.50 9.95
CA ASN A 71 -10.01 4.19 11.27
C ASN A 71 -9.26 5.06 12.31
N PRO A 72 -9.97 5.82 13.17
CA PRO A 72 -9.34 6.69 14.16
C PRO A 72 -8.47 5.96 15.20
N SER A 73 -8.66 4.66 15.38
CA SER A 73 -7.84 3.84 16.29
C SER A 73 -6.44 3.55 15.76
N LEU A 74 -6.20 3.78 14.46
CA LEU A 74 -4.88 3.56 13.87
C LEU A 74 -3.89 4.64 14.30
N PRO A 75 -2.59 4.29 14.41
CA PRO A 75 -1.54 5.21 14.77
C PRO A 75 -1.49 6.44 13.85
N PRO A 76 -1.31 7.64 14.40
CA PRO A 76 -1.21 8.86 13.60
C PRO A 76 0.04 8.89 12.72
N GLU A 77 1.07 8.13 13.08
CA GLU A 77 2.35 8.03 12.37
C GLU A 77 2.19 7.37 10.99
N LEU A 78 1.20 6.51 10.81
CA LEU A 78 0.93 5.82 9.55
C LEU A 78 0.57 6.81 8.43
N THR A 79 -0.22 7.81 8.75
CA THR A 79 -0.56 8.91 7.85
C THR A 79 -1.03 10.13 8.65
N PRO A 80 -0.50 11.33 8.33
CA PRO A 80 -0.98 12.58 8.96
C PRO A 80 -2.35 13.02 8.41
N TYR A 81 -2.89 12.31 7.42
CA TYR A 81 -4.13 12.67 6.73
C TYR A 81 -5.32 11.86 7.26
N PRO A 82 -6.56 12.33 7.05
CA PRO A 82 -7.76 11.59 7.44
C PRO A 82 -8.01 10.34 6.57
N GLY A 83 -7.32 10.22 5.43
CA GLY A 83 -7.40 9.09 4.51
C GLY A 83 -6.22 8.15 4.65
N LEU A 84 -6.49 6.85 4.50
CA LEU A 84 -5.50 5.77 4.43
C LEU A 84 -5.48 5.17 3.02
N ALA A 85 -4.30 5.09 2.42
CA ALA A 85 -4.10 4.41 1.15
C ALA A 85 -4.01 2.89 1.40
N VAL A 86 -4.91 2.11 0.80
CA VAL A 86 -4.95 0.65 0.94
C VAL A 86 -4.92 -0.02 -0.43
N ARG A 87 -4.25 -1.16 -0.53
CA ARG A 87 -4.19 -1.98 -1.75
C ARG A 87 -4.10 -3.47 -1.41
N MET A 88 -4.71 -4.31 -2.23
CA MET A 88 -4.50 -5.77 -2.23
C MET A 88 -3.67 -6.13 -3.47
N PRO A 89 -2.38 -6.51 -3.33
CA PRO A 89 -1.48 -6.76 -4.45
C PRO A 89 -1.82 -8.09 -5.14
N ASN A 90 -1.66 -8.16 -6.47
CA ASN A 90 -1.80 -9.42 -7.21
C ASN A 90 -0.43 -10.13 -7.32
N HIS A 91 0.07 -10.65 -6.21
CA HIS A 91 1.30 -11.41 -6.15
C HIS A 91 1.20 -12.53 -5.10
N PRO A 92 1.40 -13.80 -5.46
CA PRO A 92 1.11 -14.94 -4.57
C PRO A 92 1.93 -14.90 -3.28
N VAL A 93 3.21 -14.57 -3.35
CA VAL A 93 4.08 -14.48 -2.16
C VAL A 93 3.65 -13.32 -1.25
N ALA A 94 3.35 -12.15 -1.82
CA ALA A 94 2.89 -11.01 -1.05
C ALA A 94 1.54 -11.31 -0.36
N LEU A 95 0.59 -11.93 -1.07
CA LEU A 95 -0.70 -12.32 -0.50
C LEU A 95 -0.54 -13.35 0.62
N ALA A 96 0.34 -14.35 0.45
CA ALA A 96 0.61 -15.34 1.50
C ALA A 96 1.19 -14.68 2.76
N LEU A 97 2.15 -13.77 2.59
CA LEU A 97 2.72 -13.01 3.70
C LEU A 97 1.67 -12.16 4.41
N LEU A 98 0.87 -11.38 3.65
CA LEU A 98 -0.17 -10.49 4.20
C LEU A 98 -1.32 -11.24 4.89
N ARG A 99 -1.60 -12.47 4.48
CA ARG A 99 -2.55 -13.35 5.18
C ARG A 99 -1.99 -13.87 6.49
N ALA A 100 -0.69 -14.18 6.52
CA ALA A 100 -0.03 -14.70 7.72
C ALA A 100 0.27 -13.61 8.75
N ALA A 101 0.72 -12.42 8.31
CA ALA A 101 1.16 -11.33 9.18
C ALA A 101 0.07 -10.29 9.47
N GLY A 102 -1.05 -10.30 8.74
CA GLY A 102 -2.04 -9.23 8.79
C GLY A 102 -1.71 -8.06 7.83
N PRO A 103 -2.44 -6.94 7.96
CA PRO A 103 -2.16 -5.72 7.21
C PRO A 103 -0.77 -5.17 7.51
N LEU A 104 -0.05 -4.75 6.47
CA LEU A 104 1.32 -4.26 6.62
C LEU A 104 1.49 -2.88 5.97
N ALA A 105 2.15 -1.97 6.68
CA ALA A 105 2.60 -0.70 6.12
C ALA A 105 3.76 -0.97 5.14
N VAL A 106 3.61 -0.54 3.88
CA VAL A 106 4.52 -0.95 2.82
C VAL A 106 4.92 0.23 1.94
N THR A 107 6.17 0.24 1.52
CA THR A 107 6.71 1.23 0.58
C THR A 107 7.65 0.55 -0.41
N SER A 108 8.00 1.23 -1.52
CA SER A 108 9.01 0.73 -2.45
C SER A 108 10.35 0.46 -1.76
N ALA A 109 11.08 -0.56 -2.22
CA ALA A 109 12.31 -1.07 -1.59
C ALA A 109 13.57 -0.25 -1.93
N ASN A 110 13.49 1.08 -1.92
CA ASN A 110 14.58 2.01 -2.22
C ASN A 110 14.74 3.07 -1.13
N ILE A 111 15.89 3.71 -1.07
CA ILE A 111 16.04 4.98 -0.35
C ILE A 111 15.12 6.01 -1.02
N SER A 112 14.45 6.85 -0.24
CA SER A 112 13.54 7.88 -0.77
C SER A 112 14.19 8.70 -1.88
N GLU A 113 13.44 8.89 -2.99
CA GLU A 113 13.85 9.67 -4.16
C GLU A 113 14.93 9.02 -5.05
N ARG A 114 15.43 7.82 -4.70
CA ARG A 114 16.26 7.02 -5.59
C ARG A 114 15.42 6.14 -6.52
N GLU A 115 16.05 5.59 -7.54
CA GLU A 115 15.42 4.66 -8.48
C GLU A 115 14.89 3.41 -7.76
N ASN A 116 13.75 2.92 -8.26
CA ASN A 116 13.17 1.69 -7.74
C ASN A 116 14.01 0.48 -8.17
N PRO A 117 14.44 -0.37 -7.25
CA PRO A 117 15.24 -1.55 -7.55
C PRO A 117 14.44 -2.57 -8.37
N GLN A 118 15.12 -3.26 -9.27
CA GLN A 118 14.55 -4.27 -10.15
C GLN A 118 14.79 -5.71 -9.66
N ASP A 119 15.72 -5.90 -8.72
CA ASP A 119 16.04 -7.19 -8.12
C ASP A 119 16.56 -7.04 -6.69
N ALA A 120 16.73 -8.18 -5.99
CA ALA A 120 17.17 -8.20 -4.61
C ALA A 120 18.62 -7.68 -4.42
N GLY A 121 19.46 -7.76 -5.46
CA GLY A 121 20.81 -7.20 -5.43
C GLY A 121 20.78 -5.68 -5.34
N GLU A 122 19.93 -5.03 -6.15
CA GLU A 122 19.74 -3.58 -6.12
C GLU A 122 19.08 -3.12 -4.81
N VAL A 123 18.15 -3.92 -4.26
CA VAL A 123 17.57 -3.67 -2.91
C VAL A 123 18.67 -3.71 -1.86
N ARG A 124 19.51 -4.74 -1.88
CA ARG A 124 20.61 -4.91 -0.94
C ARG A 124 21.60 -3.74 -1.03
N ALA A 125 21.95 -3.32 -2.23
CA ALA A 125 22.85 -2.18 -2.45
C ALA A 125 22.34 -0.86 -1.84
N GLN A 126 21.02 -0.69 -1.72
CA GLN A 126 20.43 0.52 -1.15
C GLN A 126 20.10 0.39 0.35
N LEU A 127 19.75 -0.81 0.83
CA LEU A 127 19.11 -0.99 2.13
C LEU A 127 19.82 -2.00 3.05
N GLU A 128 20.96 -2.55 2.65
CA GLU A 128 21.76 -3.43 3.52
C GLU A 128 22.13 -2.74 4.83
N GLY A 129 21.96 -3.45 5.94
CA GLY A 129 22.16 -2.90 7.28
C GLY A 129 21.08 -1.92 7.77
N ARG A 130 20.03 -1.69 6.94
CA ARG A 130 18.89 -0.81 7.29
C ARG A 130 17.59 -1.59 7.45
N VAL A 131 17.54 -2.83 7.00
CA VAL A 131 16.40 -3.75 7.08
C VAL A 131 16.88 -5.09 7.59
N ASP A 132 16.03 -5.78 8.35
CA ASP A 132 16.37 -7.04 9.00
C ASP A 132 16.32 -8.22 8.02
N LEU A 133 15.43 -8.17 7.03
CA LEU A 133 15.21 -9.26 6.09
C LEU A 133 14.92 -8.73 4.68
N ILE A 134 15.53 -9.36 3.68
CA ILE A 134 15.22 -9.18 2.26
C ILE A 134 14.71 -10.51 1.71
N LEU A 135 13.44 -10.54 1.29
CA LEU A 135 12.87 -11.67 0.58
C LEU A 135 13.11 -11.52 -0.91
N ASP A 136 13.88 -12.44 -1.49
CA ASP A 136 14.14 -12.44 -2.92
C ASP A 136 13.03 -13.18 -3.68
N GLY A 137 12.14 -12.43 -4.31
CA GLY A 137 11.07 -12.94 -5.18
C GLY A 137 11.48 -13.07 -6.66
N GLY A 138 12.76 -12.91 -6.96
CA GLY A 138 13.27 -12.90 -8.33
C GLY A 138 13.24 -11.51 -8.96
N LYS A 139 13.60 -11.42 -10.24
CA LYS A 139 13.64 -10.14 -10.97
C LYS A 139 12.25 -9.61 -11.27
N LEU A 140 12.04 -8.31 -11.04
CA LEU A 140 10.80 -7.65 -11.44
C LEU A 140 10.67 -7.65 -12.97
N ARG A 141 9.48 -7.97 -13.45
CA ARG A 141 9.17 -7.90 -14.88
C ARG A 141 8.92 -6.47 -15.38
N GLY A 142 9.21 -5.47 -14.53
CA GLY A 142 8.83 -4.08 -14.75
C GLY A 142 7.34 -3.87 -14.45
N GLY A 143 6.91 -2.65 -14.49
CA GLY A 143 5.48 -2.34 -14.32
C GLY A 143 5.25 -0.88 -13.93
N MET A 144 4.12 -0.36 -14.37
CA MET A 144 3.63 0.93 -13.93
C MET A 144 3.17 0.81 -12.48
N ALA A 145 3.46 1.83 -11.66
CA ALA A 145 2.93 1.90 -10.30
C ALA A 145 1.41 1.90 -10.31
N SER A 146 0.77 1.43 -9.22
CA SER A 146 -0.69 1.34 -9.12
C SER A 146 -1.37 2.69 -9.38
N THR A 147 -2.55 2.65 -10.01
CA THR A 147 -3.47 3.80 -10.03
C THR A 147 -3.90 4.11 -8.60
N ILE A 148 -3.88 5.40 -8.20
CA ILE A 148 -4.33 5.82 -6.85
C ILE A 148 -5.57 6.70 -6.99
N ILE A 149 -6.64 6.28 -6.34
CA ILE A 149 -7.94 6.99 -6.32
C ILE A 149 -8.26 7.40 -4.89
N ASP A 150 -8.57 8.68 -4.71
CA ASP A 150 -9.15 9.20 -3.47
C ASP A 150 -10.67 8.99 -3.50
N CYS A 151 -11.16 8.21 -2.55
CA CYS A 151 -12.58 7.86 -2.36
C CYS A 151 -13.19 8.54 -1.12
N MET A 152 -12.59 9.61 -0.63
CA MET A 152 -13.05 10.32 0.57
C MET A 152 -14.26 11.23 0.31
N GLY A 153 -14.48 11.61 -0.93
CA GLY A 153 -15.57 12.52 -1.35
C GLY A 153 -16.72 11.82 -2.06
N ALA A 154 -17.73 12.59 -2.45
CA ALA A 154 -18.85 12.10 -3.27
C ALA A 154 -18.40 11.63 -4.67
N GLU A 155 -17.34 12.23 -5.20
CA GLU A 155 -16.73 11.88 -6.47
C GLU A 155 -15.29 11.39 -6.28
N PRO A 156 -14.83 10.42 -7.09
CA PRO A 156 -13.48 9.90 -7.00
C PRO A 156 -12.49 10.92 -7.56
N LYS A 157 -11.31 11.04 -6.96
CA LYS A 157 -10.24 11.90 -7.47
C LYS A 157 -9.02 11.05 -7.84
N LEU A 158 -8.48 11.28 -9.04
CA LEU A 158 -7.25 10.66 -9.47
C LEU A 158 -6.06 11.34 -8.78
N LEU A 159 -5.32 10.59 -7.94
CA LEU A 159 -4.10 11.08 -7.31
C LEU A 159 -2.84 10.64 -8.05
N ARG A 160 -2.88 9.51 -8.74
CA ARG A 160 -1.79 9.00 -9.57
C ARG A 160 -2.35 8.12 -10.69
N GLU A 161 -1.92 8.38 -11.92
CA GLU A 161 -2.15 7.48 -13.04
C GLU A 161 -1.34 6.17 -12.87
N GLY A 162 -1.95 5.08 -13.33
CA GLY A 162 -1.40 3.74 -13.31
C GLY A 162 -2.06 2.88 -14.38
N PRO A 163 -1.99 1.53 -14.27
CA PRO A 163 -2.52 0.62 -15.29
C PRO A 163 -4.04 0.70 -15.49
N ILE A 164 -4.80 1.21 -14.51
CA ILE A 164 -6.26 1.35 -14.60
C ILE A 164 -6.58 2.78 -14.98
N SER A 165 -7.34 2.96 -16.06
CA SER A 165 -7.70 4.28 -16.54
C SER A 165 -8.70 4.97 -15.61
N PHE A 166 -8.63 6.29 -15.51
CA PHE A 166 -9.59 7.04 -14.71
C PHE A 166 -11.00 7.00 -15.29
N GLN A 167 -11.15 6.80 -16.60
CA GLN A 167 -12.44 6.63 -17.25
C GLN A 167 -13.14 5.34 -16.80
N ASP A 168 -12.41 4.23 -16.67
CA ASP A 168 -12.96 2.97 -16.15
C ASP A 168 -13.39 3.10 -14.69
N ILE A 169 -12.62 3.85 -13.90
CA ILE A 169 -12.97 4.17 -12.51
C ILE A 169 -14.27 4.97 -12.45
N LEU A 170 -14.41 6.02 -13.25
CA LEU A 170 -15.63 6.84 -13.31
C LEU A 170 -16.85 6.03 -13.74
N ALA A 171 -16.70 5.16 -14.73
CA ALA A 171 -17.78 4.29 -15.18
C ALA A 171 -18.31 3.37 -14.07
N LEU A 172 -17.40 2.73 -13.31
CA LEU A 172 -17.79 1.89 -12.17
C LEU A 172 -18.30 2.69 -10.98
N TRP A 173 -17.79 3.90 -10.78
CA TRP A 173 -18.24 4.78 -9.69
C TRP A 173 -19.69 5.22 -9.89
N ALA A 174 -20.07 5.54 -11.13
CA ALA A 174 -21.40 5.99 -11.49
C ALA A 174 -22.44 4.85 -11.69
N ALA A 175 -22.01 3.60 -11.73
CA ALA A 175 -22.92 2.45 -11.84
C ALA A 175 -23.82 2.38 -10.59
N GLU A 176 -25.11 2.03 -10.77
CA GLU A 176 -26.09 1.82 -9.70
C GLU A 176 -25.98 0.42 -9.07
#